data_8f422f909d240b1928a4688455a849bd
#
_entry.id   8f422f909d240b1928a4688455a849bd
#
_cell.length_a   1.000
_cell.length_b   1.000
_cell.length_c   1.000
_cell.angle_alpha   90.00
_cell.angle_beta   90.00
_cell.angle_gamma   90.00
#
_symmetry.space_group_name_H-M   'P 1'
#
loop_
_entity.id
_entity.type
_entity.pdbx_description
1 polymer ?
#
loop_
_entity_poly.entity_id
_entity_poly.type
_entity_poly.pdbx_seq_one_letter_code
_entity_poly.pdbx_strand_id
1 'polypeptide(L)'
;MNFGKYRKAILEGLFVVLVFGFTIYGVFHGEDLSKLLVVLKDSNKGYIALGCILVVLYIYSESAIIHYLLNSIKVRFTRWTCFLLSSVGFFFSCITPSASGGQPMQIYYMKKKNMPIPTSTLIMMIITIAYKLVLVIVGIGIAIFGQSMIMEYIQSYRWIFYLGIVLNAGLVSIMLMLVFNTALARKLAHLGFGILAKLRLIKHTPKRIEKLEKSMGLYGEVASYLKQNKIIFVNVMLLTLVQRFLLFSITFFMYKALGLSGGSAIIIILLQASISIAVDMLPLPGG
;
A
#
# COMPACT_ATOMS: atom_id res chain seq x y z
N MET A 1 -15.50 37.05 0.37
CA MET A 1 -14.67 36.16 -0.49
C MET A 1 -13.58 35.53 0.36
N ASN A 2 -13.54 34.17 0.45
CA ASN A 2 -12.72 33.44 1.43
C ASN A 2 -11.29 33.23 0.88
N PHE A 3 -10.44 34.27 0.89
CA PHE A 3 -9.05 34.25 0.41
C PHE A 3 -8.21 33.11 1.02
N GLY A 4 -8.48 32.75 2.29
CA GLY A 4 -7.75 31.66 2.96
C GLY A 4 -8.03 30.27 2.37
N LYS A 5 -9.22 30.01 1.85
CA LYS A 5 -9.62 28.74 1.25
C LYS A 5 -8.96 28.51 -0.12
N TYR A 6 -8.89 29.58 -0.93
CA TYR A 6 -8.22 29.54 -2.24
C TYR A 6 -6.71 29.40 -2.10
N ARG A 7 -6.09 30.13 -1.17
CA ARG A 7 -4.64 30.01 -0.90
C ARG A 7 -4.27 28.58 -0.45
N LYS A 8 -5.10 27.96 0.39
CA LYS A 8 -4.88 26.58 0.82
C LYS A 8 -5.01 25.59 -0.35
N ALA A 9 -6.03 25.73 -1.19
CA ALA A 9 -6.22 24.89 -2.37
C ALA A 9 -5.08 25.04 -3.39
N ILE A 10 -4.57 26.27 -3.59
CA ILE A 10 -3.42 26.53 -4.47
C ILE A 10 -2.15 25.88 -3.91
N LEU A 11 -1.89 25.98 -2.60
CA LEU A 11 -0.74 25.35 -1.96
C LEU A 11 -0.82 23.81 -2.03
N GLU A 12 -1.99 23.23 -1.81
CA GLU A 12 -2.23 21.80 -1.95
C GLU A 12 -2.01 21.34 -3.40
N GLY A 13 -2.52 22.12 -4.39
CA GLY A 13 -2.30 21.84 -5.80
C GLY A 13 -0.84 21.97 -6.22
N LEU A 14 -0.15 23.01 -5.77
CA LEU A 14 1.29 23.20 -6.02
C LEU A 14 2.12 22.06 -5.44
N PHE A 15 1.80 21.61 -4.22
CA PHE A 15 2.46 20.47 -3.59
C PHE A 15 2.32 19.19 -4.42
N VAL A 16 1.09 18.89 -4.90
CA VAL A 16 0.84 17.72 -5.76
C VAL A 16 1.65 17.81 -7.06
N VAL A 17 1.66 18.99 -7.72
CA VAL A 17 2.42 19.22 -8.97
C VAL A 17 3.92 19.05 -8.72
N LEU A 18 4.46 19.57 -7.62
CA LEU A 18 5.88 19.42 -7.27
C LEU A 18 6.23 17.96 -7.02
N VAL A 19 5.45 17.23 -6.22
CA VAL A 19 5.69 15.82 -5.93
C VAL A 19 5.60 15.01 -7.22
N PHE A 20 4.60 15.25 -8.06
CA PHE A 20 4.44 14.60 -9.35
C PHE A 20 5.63 14.91 -10.30
N GLY A 21 6.06 16.16 -10.34
CA GLY A 21 7.23 16.58 -11.13
C GLY A 21 8.52 15.89 -10.66
N PHE A 22 8.75 15.81 -9.36
CA PHE A 22 9.89 15.08 -8.81
C PHE A 22 9.84 13.57 -9.10
N THR A 23 8.65 12.97 -9.05
CA THR A 23 8.48 11.54 -9.39
C THR A 23 8.78 11.28 -10.85
N ILE A 24 8.21 12.10 -11.77
CA ILE A 24 8.52 12.00 -13.21
C ILE A 24 10.01 12.21 -13.45
N TYR A 25 10.60 13.23 -12.85
CA TYR A 25 12.04 13.47 -12.97
C TYR A 25 12.86 12.27 -12.47
N GLY A 26 12.53 11.70 -11.29
CA GLY A 26 13.25 10.55 -10.74
C GLY A 26 13.12 9.28 -11.58
N VAL A 27 11.97 9.06 -12.24
CA VAL A 27 11.72 7.88 -13.08
C VAL A 27 12.38 8.03 -14.45
N PHE A 28 12.35 9.23 -15.04
CA PHE A 28 12.83 9.45 -16.40
C PHE A 28 14.20 10.12 -16.50
N HIS A 29 14.79 10.50 -15.35
CA HIS A 29 16.11 11.13 -15.32
C HIS A 29 17.19 10.12 -15.77
N GLY A 30 17.85 10.46 -16.86
CA GLY A 30 18.86 9.58 -17.49
C GLY A 30 18.33 8.61 -18.53
N GLU A 31 17.00 8.51 -18.71
CA GLU A 31 16.39 7.67 -19.72
C GLU A 31 16.14 8.45 -21.02
N ASP A 32 16.42 7.81 -22.15
CA ASP A 32 16.16 8.37 -23.48
C ASP A 32 14.69 8.15 -23.85
N LEU A 33 13.87 9.18 -23.61
CA LEU A 33 12.42 9.14 -23.90
C LEU A 33 12.13 8.77 -25.37
N SER A 34 13.02 9.14 -26.31
CA SER A 34 12.86 8.81 -27.72
C SER A 34 12.97 7.30 -27.94
N LYS A 35 13.93 6.64 -27.26
CA LYS A 35 14.07 5.17 -27.28
C LYS A 35 12.87 4.49 -26.65
N LEU A 36 12.37 4.99 -25.51
CA LEU A 36 11.17 4.45 -24.87
C LEU A 36 9.95 4.50 -25.79
N LEU A 37 9.75 5.60 -26.53
CA LEU A 37 8.64 5.75 -27.47
C LEU A 37 8.78 4.77 -28.65
N VAL A 38 9.98 4.55 -29.16
CA VAL A 38 10.23 3.55 -30.22
C VAL A 38 9.90 2.15 -29.71
N VAL A 39 10.43 1.77 -28.54
CA VAL A 39 10.16 0.47 -27.91
C VAL A 39 8.67 0.24 -27.70
N LEU A 40 7.93 1.24 -27.21
CA LEU A 40 6.47 1.17 -27.03
C LEU A 40 5.73 1.02 -28.37
N LYS A 41 6.20 1.69 -29.44
CA LYS A 41 5.60 1.60 -30.78
C LYS A 41 5.76 0.20 -31.36
N ASP A 42 6.92 -0.42 -31.16
CA ASP A 42 7.26 -1.75 -31.68
C ASP A 42 6.72 -2.88 -30.78
N SER A 43 6.27 -2.56 -29.57
CA SER A 43 5.72 -3.52 -28.61
C SER A 43 4.38 -4.11 -29.08
N ASN A 44 4.13 -5.35 -28.67
CA ASN A 44 2.84 -6.01 -28.91
C ASN A 44 1.73 -5.38 -28.11
N LYS A 45 0.83 -4.65 -28.79
CA LYS A 45 -0.27 -3.88 -28.19
C LYS A 45 -1.28 -4.76 -27.44
N GLY A 46 -1.43 -6.03 -27.83
CA GLY A 46 -2.33 -6.98 -27.14
C GLY A 46 -1.84 -7.27 -25.72
N TYR A 47 -0.55 -7.51 -25.54
CA TYR A 47 0.01 -7.73 -24.21
C TYR A 47 0.03 -6.46 -23.36
N ILE A 48 0.23 -5.27 -23.96
CA ILE A 48 0.09 -3.99 -23.24
C ILE A 48 -1.35 -3.82 -22.74
N ALA A 49 -2.35 -4.08 -23.58
CA ALA A 49 -3.76 -4.01 -23.19
C ALA A 49 -4.09 -4.97 -22.06
N LEU A 50 -3.57 -6.21 -22.09
CA LEU A 50 -3.70 -7.17 -20.99
C LEU A 50 -3.08 -6.63 -19.68
N GLY A 51 -1.89 -6.03 -19.76
CA GLY A 51 -1.25 -5.38 -18.61
C GLY A 51 -2.12 -4.25 -18.02
N CYS A 52 -2.69 -3.39 -18.87
CA CYS A 52 -3.61 -2.34 -18.43
C CYS A 52 -4.86 -2.92 -17.75
N ILE A 53 -5.43 -3.99 -18.30
CA ILE A 53 -6.57 -4.69 -17.69
C ILE A 53 -6.19 -5.23 -16.30
N LEU A 54 -5.00 -5.82 -16.16
CA LEU A 54 -4.53 -6.32 -14.86
C LEU A 54 -4.35 -5.19 -13.83
N VAL A 55 -3.87 -4.00 -14.24
CA VAL A 55 -3.81 -2.83 -13.33
C VAL A 55 -5.20 -2.45 -12.84
N VAL A 56 -6.20 -2.40 -13.73
CA VAL A 56 -7.59 -2.10 -13.35
C VAL A 56 -8.14 -3.18 -12.40
N LEU A 57 -7.89 -4.45 -12.68
CA LEU A 57 -8.28 -5.57 -11.81
C LEU A 57 -7.56 -5.51 -10.45
N TYR A 58 -6.29 -5.11 -10.41
CA TYR A 58 -5.54 -4.87 -9.18
C TYR A 58 -6.20 -3.79 -8.32
N ILE A 59 -6.55 -2.63 -8.90
CA ILE A 59 -7.24 -1.55 -8.19
C ILE A 59 -8.63 -2.02 -7.72
N TYR A 60 -9.35 -2.75 -8.56
CA TYR A 60 -10.66 -3.30 -8.21
C TYR A 60 -10.59 -4.33 -7.09
N SER A 61 -9.55 -5.17 -7.06
CA SER A 61 -9.36 -6.14 -5.97
C SER A 61 -9.13 -5.46 -4.62
N GLU A 62 -8.38 -4.35 -4.56
CA GLU A 62 -8.25 -3.55 -3.34
C GLU A 62 -9.59 -2.93 -2.94
N SER A 63 -10.35 -2.43 -3.90
CA SER A 63 -11.72 -1.94 -3.69
C SER A 63 -12.62 -3.02 -3.06
N ALA A 64 -12.50 -4.27 -3.52
CA ALA A 64 -13.25 -5.40 -2.96
C ALA A 64 -12.84 -5.70 -1.52
N ILE A 65 -11.54 -5.64 -1.21
CA ILE A 65 -11.03 -5.82 0.17
C ILE A 65 -11.56 -4.70 1.09
N ILE A 66 -11.48 -3.43 0.65
CA ILE A 66 -12.00 -2.30 1.41
C ILE A 66 -13.51 -2.48 1.67
N HIS A 67 -14.27 -2.79 0.63
CA HIS A 67 -15.71 -3.01 0.72
C HIS A 67 -16.06 -4.17 1.67
N TYR A 68 -15.35 -5.29 1.57
CA TYR A 68 -15.53 -6.44 2.44
C TYR A 68 -15.27 -6.08 3.93
N LEU A 69 -14.16 -5.41 4.22
CA LEU A 69 -13.82 -4.98 5.58
C LEU A 69 -14.83 -3.98 6.15
N LEU A 70 -15.27 -3.00 5.36
CA LEU A 70 -16.26 -2.02 5.80
C LEU A 70 -17.59 -2.68 6.10
N ASN A 71 -18.07 -3.57 5.24
CA ASN A 71 -19.29 -4.31 5.47
C ASN A 71 -19.22 -5.21 6.71
N SER A 72 -18.05 -5.82 6.97
CA SER A 72 -17.87 -6.67 8.15
C SER A 72 -18.04 -5.90 9.46
N ILE A 73 -17.67 -4.62 9.49
CA ILE A 73 -17.88 -3.72 10.65
C ILE A 73 -19.19 -2.92 10.55
N LYS A 74 -20.13 -3.34 9.68
CA LYS A 74 -21.45 -2.72 9.47
C LYS A 74 -21.41 -1.27 8.97
N VAL A 75 -20.30 -0.84 8.36
CA VAL A 75 -20.18 0.45 7.66
C VAL A 75 -20.52 0.24 6.19
N ARG A 76 -21.55 0.94 5.70
CA ARG A 76 -22.03 0.79 4.32
C ARG A 76 -21.45 1.88 3.41
N PHE A 77 -20.47 1.51 2.60
CA PHE A 77 -20.04 2.28 1.45
C PHE A 77 -20.46 1.56 0.18
N THR A 78 -20.84 2.32 -0.86
CA THR A 78 -21.11 1.73 -2.17
C THR A 78 -19.85 1.16 -2.78
N ARG A 79 -19.98 0.14 -3.64
CA ARG A 79 -18.84 -0.42 -4.39
C ARG A 79 -18.07 0.64 -5.18
N TRP A 80 -18.79 1.61 -5.75
CA TRP A 80 -18.21 2.74 -6.45
C TRP A 80 -17.37 3.64 -5.52
N THR A 81 -17.86 3.93 -4.33
CA THR A 81 -17.08 4.68 -3.32
C THR A 81 -15.80 3.93 -2.93
N CYS A 82 -15.86 2.61 -2.75
CA CYS A 82 -14.66 1.82 -2.45
C CYS A 82 -13.68 1.80 -3.63
N PHE A 83 -14.18 1.74 -4.87
CA PHE A 83 -13.34 1.83 -6.07
C PHE A 83 -12.64 3.19 -6.18
N LEU A 84 -13.33 4.28 -5.89
CA LEU A 84 -12.71 5.61 -5.85
C LEU A 84 -11.67 5.72 -4.74
N LEU A 85 -11.92 5.13 -3.56
CA LEU A 85 -10.93 5.11 -2.47
C LEU A 85 -9.67 4.33 -2.87
N SER A 86 -9.83 3.17 -3.51
CA SER A 86 -8.71 2.38 -4.01
C SER A 86 -7.94 3.13 -5.10
N SER A 87 -8.63 3.74 -6.06
CA SER A 87 -8.02 4.56 -7.12
C SER A 87 -7.22 5.75 -6.56
N VAL A 88 -7.76 6.43 -5.54
CA VAL A 88 -7.05 7.50 -4.82
C VAL A 88 -5.80 6.96 -4.14
N GLY A 89 -5.92 5.81 -3.45
CA GLY A 89 -4.79 5.15 -2.82
C GLY A 89 -3.69 4.82 -3.82
N PHE A 90 -4.05 4.19 -4.93
CA PHE A 90 -3.13 3.85 -6.01
C PHE A 90 -2.44 5.09 -6.59
N PHE A 91 -3.21 6.12 -6.96
CA PHE A 91 -2.67 7.37 -7.51
C PHE A 91 -1.65 8.02 -6.57
N PHE A 92 -2.01 8.20 -5.29
CA PHE A 92 -1.09 8.82 -4.33
C PHE A 92 0.11 7.94 -3.98
N SER A 93 -0.02 6.61 -4.06
CA SER A 93 1.11 5.69 -3.95
C SER A 93 2.10 5.87 -5.10
N CYS A 94 1.62 6.02 -6.34
CA CYS A 94 2.48 6.21 -7.50
C CYS A 94 3.27 7.53 -7.48
N ILE A 95 2.74 8.59 -6.87
CA ILE A 95 3.37 9.92 -6.87
C ILE A 95 4.14 10.25 -5.59
N THR A 96 4.18 9.34 -4.62
CA THR A 96 4.89 9.57 -3.35
C THR A 96 6.03 8.57 -3.15
N PRO A 97 7.15 9.02 -2.56
CA PRO A 97 8.25 8.12 -2.26
C PRO A 97 7.80 6.93 -1.40
N SER A 98 8.27 5.73 -1.72
CA SER A 98 7.93 4.47 -1.03
C SER A 98 6.41 4.22 -0.94
N ALA A 99 5.62 4.68 -1.91
CA ALA A 99 4.16 4.55 -1.93
C ALA A 99 3.45 5.04 -0.64
N SER A 100 4.08 5.93 0.12
CA SER A 100 3.67 6.31 1.48
C SER A 100 2.40 7.17 1.53
N GLY A 101 2.01 7.81 0.43
CA GLY A 101 0.88 8.74 0.37
C GLY A 101 -0.49 8.07 0.21
N GLY A 102 -0.56 6.84 -0.26
CA GLY A 102 -1.81 6.18 -0.61
C GLY A 102 -2.76 6.04 0.58
N GLN A 103 -2.33 5.39 1.64
CA GLN A 103 -3.14 5.11 2.82
C GLN A 103 -3.57 6.38 3.59
N PRO A 104 -2.70 7.37 3.85
CA PRO A 104 -3.13 8.63 4.45
C PRO A 104 -4.24 9.34 3.66
N MET A 105 -4.16 9.30 2.33
CA MET A 105 -5.19 9.90 1.48
C MET A 105 -6.49 9.10 1.48
N GLN A 106 -6.44 7.77 1.50
CA GLN A 106 -7.63 6.93 1.70
C GLN A 106 -8.33 7.26 3.03
N ILE A 107 -7.58 7.35 4.14
CA ILE A 107 -8.11 7.75 5.46
C ILE A 107 -8.73 9.15 5.39
N TYR A 108 -8.08 10.09 4.72
CA TYR A 108 -8.60 11.46 4.55
C TYR A 108 -9.95 11.47 3.80
N TYR A 109 -10.07 10.71 2.70
CA TYR A 109 -11.31 10.61 1.95
C TYR A 109 -12.40 9.83 2.70
N MET A 110 -12.05 8.79 3.47
CA MET A 110 -12.99 8.11 4.38
C MET A 110 -13.53 9.08 5.43
N LYS A 111 -12.68 9.94 6.00
CA LYS A 111 -13.11 11.01 6.92
C LYS A 111 -14.08 11.98 6.24
N LYS A 112 -13.88 12.36 4.97
CA LYS A 112 -14.84 13.18 4.21
C LYS A 112 -16.20 12.51 4.04
N LYS A 113 -16.26 11.18 4.11
CA LYS A 113 -17.48 10.37 4.11
C LYS A 113 -18.01 10.09 5.52
N ASN A 114 -17.63 10.93 6.51
CA ASN A 114 -18.03 10.86 7.92
C ASN A 114 -17.57 9.59 8.67
N MET A 115 -16.58 8.87 8.15
CA MET A 115 -16.00 7.73 8.86
C MET A 115 -14.98 8.22 9.91
N PRO A 116 -15.02 7.70 11.16
CA PRO A 116 -14.05 8.05 12.18
C PRO A 116 -12.61 7.69 11.76
N ILE A 117 -11.66 8.61 11.98
CA ILE A 117 -10.24 8.40 11.63
C ILE A 117 -9.69 7.11 12.29
N PRO A 118 -9.95 6.82 13.58
CA PRO A 118 -9.42 5.60 14.21
C PRO A 118 -9.87 4.32 13.51
N THR A 119 -11.15 4.26 13.12
CA THR A 119 -11.71 3.12 12.38
C THR A 119 -11.10 3.02 10.98
N SER A 120 -10.96 4.14 10.26
CA SER A 120 -10.31 4.17 8.94
C SER A 120 -8.85 3.72 9.02
N THR A 121 -8.12 4.19 10.04
CA THR A 121 -6.72 3.81 10.28
C THR A 121 -6.59 2.31 10.54
N LEU A 122 -7.47 1.74 11.36
CA LEU A 122 -7.45 0.32 11.66
C LEU A 122 -7.75 -0.53 10.41
N ILE A 123 -8.72 -0.13 9.59
CA ILE A 123 -9.02 -0.81 8.31
C ILE A 123 -7.77 -0.79 7.39
N MET A 124 -7.16 0.37 7.21
CA MET A 124 -5.95 0.47 6.37
C MET A 124 -4.79 -0.33 6.96
N MET A 125 -4.67 -0.38 8.29
CA MET A 125 -3.65 -1.17 8.97
C MET A 125 -3.83 -2.67 8.75
N ILE A 126 -5.07 -3.17 8.74
CA ILE A 126 -5.38 -4.58 8.45
C ILE A 126 -5.04 -4.92 7.01
N ILE A 127 -5.37 -4.05 6.06
CA ILE A 127 -4.99 -4.22 4.65
C ILE A 127 -3.46 -4.28 4.53
N THR A 128 -2.74 -3.39 5.21
CA THR A 128 -1.27 -3.38 5.22
C THR A 128 -0.69 -4.66 5.82
N ILE A 129 -1.21 -5.12 6.96
CA ILE A 129 -0.80 -6.39 7.57
C ILE A 129 -1.00 -7.54 6.59
N ALA A 130 -2.17 -7.60 5.94
CA ALA A 130 -2.48 -8.68 5.02
C ALA A 130 -1.51 -8.71 3.84
N TYR A 131 -1.27 -7.57 3.17
CA TYR A 131 -0.38 -7.57 2.01
C TYR A 131 1.08 -7.86 2.39
N LYS A 132 1.58 -7.32 3.49
CA LYS A 132 2.95 -7.58 3.96
C LYS A 132 3.11 -9.03 4.45
N LEU A 133 2.11 -9.59 5.09
CA LEU A 133 2.12 -10.99 5.48
C LEU A 133 2.12 -11.91 4.25
N VAL A 134 1.38 -11.57 3.20
CA VAL A 134 1.46 -12.28 1.91
C VAL A 134 2.86 -12.19 1.32
N LEU A 135 3.51 -11.01 1.34
CA LEU A 135 4.90 -10.89 0.87
C LEU A 135 5.86 -11.76 1.69
N VAL A 136 5.71 -11.80 3.00
CA VAL A 136 6.53 -12.68 3.88
C VAL A 136 6.31 -14.15 3.55
N ILE A 137 5.05 -14.59 3.41
CA ILE A 137 4.72 -15.99 3.08
C ILE A 137 5.30 -16.37 1.71
N VAL A 138 5.10 -15.52 0.70
CA VAL A 138 5.66 -15.72 -0.65
C VAL A 138 7.19 -15.71 -0.60
N GLY A 139 7.79 -14.79 0.15
CA GLY A 139 9.24 -14.70 0.32
C GLY A 139 9.84 -15.93 0.97
N ILE A 140 9.23 -16.47 2.02
CA ILE A 140 9.63 -17.72 2.65
C ILE A 140 9.44 -18.89 1.66
N GLY A 141 8.33 -18.94 0.92
CA GLY A 141 8.09 -19.94 -0.12
C GLY A 141 9.18 -19.92 -1.20
N ILE A 142 9.57 -18.74 -1.67
CA ILE A 142 10.67 -18.56 -2.63
C ILE A 142 12.01 -19.00 -2.01
N ALA A 143 12.28 -18.65 -0.75
CA ALA A 143 13.52 -19.01 -0.06
C ALA A 143 13.67 -20.53 0.14
N ILE A 144 12.57 -21.27 0.31
CA ILE A 144 12.58 -22.72 0.53
C ILE A 144 12.53 -23.49 -0.81
N PHE A 145 11.60 -23.14 -1.67
CA PHE A 145 11.27 -23.90 -2.89
C PHE A 145 11.82 -23.28 -4.18
N GLY A 146 12.08 -21.98 -4.18
CA GLY A 146 12.50 -21.21 -5.37
C GLY A 146 14.02 -21.11 -5.56
N GLN A 147 14.82 -21.70 -4.66
CA GLN A 147 16.29 -21.55 -4.70
C GLN A 147 16.90 -22.01 -6.03
N SER A 148 16.48 -23.14 -6.57
CA SER A 148 16.97 -23.67 -7.84
C SER A 148 16.50 -22.87 -9.05
N MET A 149 15.37 -22.15 -8.94
CA MET A 149 14.75 -21.46 -10.06
C MET A 149 15.14 -19.99 -10.16
N ILE A 150 15.40 -19.32 -9.03
CA ILE A 150 15.52 -17.86 -8.97
C ILE A 150 16.85 -17.40 -8.39
N MET A 151 17.48 -18.17 -7.52
CA MET A 151 18.70 -17.72 -6.81
C MET A 151 19.86 -17.41 -7.77
N GLU A 152 19.91 -18.04 -8.92
CA GLU A 152 20.90 -17.71 -9.97
C GLU A 152 20.71 -16.29 -10.47
N TYR A 153 19.46 -15.84 -10.67
CA TYR A 153 19.15 -14.50 -11.19
C TYR A 153 19.34 -13.39 -10.13
N ILE A 154 19.19 -13.71 -8.84
CA ILE A 154 19.28 -12.72 -7.76
C ILE A 154 20.54 -12.87 -6.92
N GLN A 155 21.53 -13.65 -7.35
CA GLN A 155 22.71 -13.98 -6.56
C GLN A 155 23.43 -12.74 -5.99
N SER A 156 23.60 -11.68 -6.78
CA SER A 156 24.23 -10.43 -6.37
C SER A 156 23.42 -9.63 -5.35
N TYR A 157 22.09 -9.81 -5.30
CA TYR A 157 21.15 -9.06 -4.46
C TYR A 157 20.46 -9.92 -3.41
N ARG A 158 20.90 -11.16 -3.23
CA ARG A 158 20.29 -12.13 -2.31
C ARG A 158 20.13 -11.58 -0.89
N TRP A 159 21.12 -10.85 -0.41
CA TRP A 159 21.07 -10.28 0.92
C TRP A 159 19.95 -9.24 1.09
N ILE A 160 19.66 -8.44 0.04
CA ILE A 160 18.55 -7.45 0.05
C ILE A 160 17.21 -8.17 0.11
N PHE A 161 17.05 -9.28 -0.61
CA PHE A 161 15.85 -10.11 -0.56
C PHE A 161 15.58 -10.64 0.85
N TYR A 162 16.58 -11.25 1.49
CA TYR A 162 16.42 -11.73 2.88
C TYR A 162 16.19 -10.58 3.86
N LEU A 163 16.88 -9.47 3.71
CA LEU A 163 16.65 -8.26 4.50
C LEU A 163 15.18 -7.79 4.34
N GLY A 164 14.67 -7.79 3.12
CA GLY A 164 13.27 -7.46 2.83
C GLY A 164 12.28 -8.36 3.57
N ILE A 165 12.49 -9.68 3.59
CA ILE A 165 11.67 -10.62 4.36
C ILE A 165 11.69 -10.26 5.86
N VAL A 166 12.88 -10.05 6.44
CA VAL A 166 13.03 -9.74 7.86
C VAL A 166 12.37 -8.42 8.23
N LEU A 167 12.57 -7.37 7.42
CA LEU A 167 11.97 -6.06 7.67
C LEU A 167 10.44 -6.11 7.55
N ASN A 168 9.90 -6.80 6.54
CA ASN A 168 8.45 -6.96 6.40
C ASN A 168 7.87 -7.79 7.56
N ALA A 169 8.52 -8.88 7.96
CA ALA A 169 8.10 -9.69 9.10
C ALA A 169 8.14 -8.89 10.42
N GLY A 170 9.19 -8.10 10.64
CA GLY A 170 9.32 -7.21 11.79
C GLY A 170 8.19 -6.18 11.85
N LEU A 171 7.92 -5.50 10.73
CA LEU A 171 6.84 -4.52 10.66
C LEU A 171 5.47 -5.16 10.87
N VAL A 172 5.19 -6.32 10.25
CA VAL A 172 3.95 -7.07 10.47
C VAL A 172 3.78 -7.42 11.95
N SER A 173 4.85 -7.90 12.60
CA SER A 173 4.82 -8.25 14.03
C SER A 173 4.46 -7.04 14.90
N ILE A 174 5.05 -5.87 14.63
CA ILE A 174 4.73 -4.62 15.32
C ILE A 174 3.26 -4.23 15.07
N MET A 175 2.81 -4.26 13.82
CA MET A 175 1.43 -3.89 13.47
C MET A 175 0.41 -4.85 14.09
N LEU A 176 0.66 -6.16 14.07
CA LEU A 176 -0.18 -7.15 14.75
C LEU A 176 -0.24 -6.88 16.26
N MET A 177 0.92 -6.57 16.87
CA MET A 177 0.97 -6.22 18.29
C MET A 177 0.10 -5.00 18.59
N LEU A 178 0.08 -3.97 17.74
CA LEU A 178 -0.77 -2.79 17.91
C LEU A 178 -2.26 -3.11 17.72
N VAL A 179 -2.61 -4.00 16.79
CA VAL A 179 -4.01 -4.41 16.59
C VAL A 179 -4.51 -5.28 17.74
N PHE A 180 -3.69 -6.23 18.21
CA PHE A 180 -4.12 -7.18 19.24
C PHE A 180 -3.96 -6.63 20.67
N ASN A 181 -3.06 -5.68 20.90
CA ASN A 181 -2.83 -5.03 22.17
C ASN A 181 -3.26 -3.55 22.13
N THR A 182 -4.54 -3.32 22.35
CA THR A 182 -5.13 -1.96 22.35
C THR A 182 -4.57 -1.07 23.47
N ALA A 183 -4.10 -1.65 24.58
CA ALA A 183 -3.44 -0.91 25.65
C ALA A 183 -2.09 -0.34 25.18
N LEU A 184 -1.30 -1.13 24.44
CA LEU A 184 -0.07 -0.67 23.83
C LEU A 184 -0.34 0.43 22.78
N ALA A 185 -1.34 0.24 21.93
CA ALA A 185 -1.75 1.24 20.94
C ALA A 185 -2.14 2.56 21.60
N ARG A 186 -2.91 2.51 22.71
CA ARG A 186 -3.27 3.68 23.53
C ARG A 186 -2.03 4.36 24.11
N LYS A 187 -1.12 3.59 24.72
CA LYS A 187 0.14 4.12 25.29
C LYS A 187 0.98 4.85 24.24
N LEU A 188 1.14 4.26 23.05
CA LEU A 188 1.87 4.90 21.95
C LEU A 188 1.16 6.14 21.41
N ALA A 189 -0.18 6.13 21.33
CA ALA A 189 -0.94 7.30 20.92
C ALA A 189 -0.76 8.47 21.91
N HIS A 190 -0.77 8.20 23.23
CA HIS A 190 -0.48 9.21 24.27
C HIS A 190 0.97 9.71 24.19
N LEU A 191 1.93 8.82 23.98
CA LEU A 191 3.34 9.20 23.79
C LEU A 191 3.49 10.11 22.59
N GLY A 192 2.92 9.74 21.43
CA GLY A 192 2.93 10.56 20.22
C GLY A 192 2.25 11.91 20.42
N PHE A 193 1.10 11.94 21.12
CA PHE A 193 0.42 13.18 21.47
C PHE A 193 1.30 14.07 22.38
N GLY A 194 1.97 13.49 23.37
CA GLY A 194 2.89 14.18 24.27
C GLY A 194 4.09 14.79 23.51
N ILE A 195 4.70 14.02 22.59
CA ILE A 195 5.80 14.50 21.74
C ILE A 195 5.33 15.68 20.87
N LEU A 196 4.20 15.58 20.20
CA LEU A 196 3.66 16.65 19.35
C LEU A 196 3.32 17.90 20.18
N ALA A 197 2.83 17.73 21.41
CA ALA A 197 2.59 18.83 22.34
C ALA A 197 3.90 19.49 22.78
N LYS A 198 4.94 18.71 23.10
CA LYS A 198 6.28 19.19 23.45
C LYS A 198 6.94 19.96 22.32
N LEU A 199 6.74 19.51 21.08
CA LEU A 199 7.20 20.19 19.85
C LEU A 199 6.32 21.41 19.49
N ARG A 200 5.35 21.78 20.33
CA ARG A 200 4.39 22.90 20.10
C ARG A 200 3.55 22.80 18.84
N LEU A 201 3.50 21.62 18.20
CA LEU A 201 2.68 21.37 17.00
C LEU A 201 1.20 21.28 17.33
N ILE A 202 0.88 20.87 18.57
CA ILE A 202 -0.49 20.80 19.08
C ILE A 202 -0.56 21.38 20.50
N LYS A 203 -1.72 21.96 20.87
CA LYS A 203 -1.95 22.43 22.24
C LYS A 203 -2.37 21.25 23.13
N HIS A 204 -1.74 21.09 24.28
CA HIS A 204 -2.06 20.12 25.30
C HIS A 204 -3.28 20.62 26.13
N THR A 205 -4.49 20.33 25.63
CA THR A 205 -5.74 20.76 26.30
C THR A 205 -6.57 19.54 26.75
N PRO A 206 -7.30 19.62 27.88
CA PRO A 206 -8.15 18.51 28.36
C PRO A 206 -9.11 17.99 27.28
N LYS A 207 -9.73 18.91 26.54
CA LYS A 207 -10.63 18.57 25.42
C LYS A 207 -9.99 17.73 24.33
N ARG A 208 -8.68 17.91 24.05
CA ARG A 208 -7.95 17.11 23.06
C ARG A 208 -7.57 15.74 23.59
N ILE A 209 -7.27 15.65 24.89
CA ILE A 209 -7.01 14.36 25.56
C ILE A 209 -8.29 13.53 25.58
N GLU A 210 -9.42 14.10 25.96
CA GLU A 210 -10.73 13.44 25.91
C GLU A 210 -11.05 12.93 24.49
N LYS A 211 -10.79 13.75 23.46
CA LYS A 211 -10.95 13.33 22.07
C LYS A 211 -10.02 12.18 21.68
N LEU A 212 -8.79 12.16 22.18
CA LEU A 212 -7.85 11.06 21.97
C LEU A 212 -8.38 9.78 22.62
N GLU A 213 -8.85 9.86 23.88
CA GLU A 213 -9.42 8.72 24.60
C GLU A 213 -10.65 8.15 23.88
N LYS A 214 -11.57 9.01 23.45
CA LYS A 214 -12.73 8.59 22.64
C LYS A 214 -12.29 7.89 21.34
N SER A 215 -11.25 8.41 20.70
CA SER A 215 -10.68 7.81 19.48
C SER A 215 -10.08 6.43 19.77
N MET A 216 -9.39 6.26 20.91
CA MET A 216 -8.82 4.98 21.31
C MET A 216 -9.90 3.98 21.75
N GLY A 217 -11.02 4.44 22.30
CA GLY A 217 -12.19 3.61 22.54
C GLY A 217 -12.74 2.99 21.26
N LEU A 218 -13.03 3.83 20.26
CA LEU A 218 -13.51 3.37 18.93
C LEU A 218 -12.52 2.42 18.26
N TYR A 219 -11.22 2.70 18.34
CA TYR A 219 -10.18 1.80 17.84
C TYR A 219 -10.26 0.44 18.52
N GLY A 220 -10.37 0.43 19.85
CA GLY A 220 -10.42 -0.80 20.65
C GLY A 220 -11.65 -1.65 20.35
N GLU A 221 -12.83 -1.04 20.18
CA GLU A 221 -14.07 -1.74 19.82
C GLU A 221 -13.93 -2.48 18.47
N VAL A 222 -13.47 -1.79 17.44
CA VAL A 222 -13.30 -2.39 16.09
C VAL A 222 -12.18 -3.44 16.10
N ALA A 223 -11.07 -3.19 16.79
CA ALA A 223 -9.98 -4.15 16.92
C ALA A 223 -10.43 -5.43 17.61
N SER A 224 -11.20 -5.31 18.71
CA SER A 224 -11.77 -6.44 19.46
C SER A 224 -12.74 -7.25 18.58
N TYR A 225 -13.61 -6.59 17.84
CA TYR A 225 -14.53 -7.25 16.90
C TYR A 225 -13.79 -8.06 15.84
N LEU A 226 -12.79 -7.48 15.21
CA LEU A 226 -12.00 -8.15 14.18
C LEU A 226 -11.17 -9.31 14.76
N LYS A 227 -10.66 -9.19 15.99
CA LYS A 227 -9.97 -10.26 16.72
C LYS A 227 -10.86 -11.47 16.95
N GLN A 228 -12.14 -11.24 17.28
CA GLN A 228 -13.12 -12.32 17.51
C GLN A 228 -13.54 -13.00 16.21
N ASN A 229 -13.50 -12.28 15.08
CA ASN A 229 -13.93 -12.77 13.76
C ASN A 229 -12.75 -13.07 12.85
N LYS A 230 -11.93 -14.08 13.21
CA LYS A 230 -10.71 -14.47 12.47
C LYS A 230 -10.94 -14.77 10.99
N ILE A 231 -12.15 -15.24 10.63
CA ILE A 231 -12.52 -15.52 9.24
C ILE A 231 -12.44 -14.26 8.35
N ILE A 232 -12.68 -13.08 8.91
CA ILE A 232 -12.55 -11.82 8.19
C ILE A 232 -11.11 -11.64 7.74
N PHE A 233 -10.15 -11.89 8.65
CA PHE A 233 -8.73 -11.76 8.34
C PHE A 233 -8.28 -12.80 7.29
N VAL A 234 -8.73 -14.05 7.41
CA VAL A 234 -8.43 -15.11 6.43
C VAL A 234 -8.94 -14.71 5.03
N ASN A 235 -10.18 -14.24 4.92
CA ASN A 235 -10.74 -13.82 3.65
C ASN A 235 -9.97 -12.62 3.05
N VAL A 236 -9.57 -11.64 3.88
CA VAL A 236 -8.73 -10.53 3.44
C VAL A 236 -7.38 -11.04 2.94
N MET A 237 -6.76 -12.01 3.61
CA MET A 237 -5.51 -12.63 3.18
C MET A 237 -5.65 -13.31 1.80
N LEU A 238 -6.71 -14.08 1.59
CA LEU A 238 -6.98 -14.75 0.30
C LEU A 238 -7.19 -13.73 -0.83
N LEU A 239 -8.02 -12.70 -0.59
CA LEU A 239 -8.22 -11.62 -1.56
C LEU A 239 -6.89 -10.88 -1.86
N THR A 240 -6.08 -10.64 -0.84
CA THR A 240 -4.78 -9.99 -0.98
C THR A 240 -3.80 -10.88 -1.76
N LEU A 241 -3.82 -12.19 -1.56
CA LEU A 241 -3.00 -13.13 -2.34
C LEU A 241 -3.32 -13.02 -3.84
N VAL A 242 -4.61 -13.03 -4.19
CA VAL A 242 -5.07 -12.83 -5.58
C VAL A 242 -4.61 -11.45 -6.09
N GLN A 243 -4.77 -10.40 -5.30
CA GLN A 243 -4.32 -9.05 -5.65
C GLN A 243 -2.82 -9.01 -5.96
N ARG A 244 -1.99 -9.63 -5.13
CA ARG A 244 -0.52 -9.68 -5.35
C ARG A 244 -0.16 -10.49 -6.59
N PHE A 245 -0.84 -11.60 -6.83
CA PHE A 245 -0.66 -12.39 -8.04
C PHE A 245 -0.97 -11.57 -9.31
N LEU A 246 -2.06 -10.79 -9.31
CA LEU A 246 -2.37 -9.88 -10.43
C LEU A 246 -1.24 -8.87 -10.65
N LEU A 247 -0.75 -8.24 -9.58
CA LEU A 247 0.33 -7.26 -9.66
C LEU A 247 1.61 -7.87 -10.24
N PHE A 248 2.04 -9.03 -9.75
CA PHE A 248 3.26 -9.69 -10.21
C PHE A 248 3.15 -10.18 -11.65
N SER A 249 1.94 -10.56 -12.07
CA SER A 249 1.66 -10.99 -13.44
C SER A 249 1.79 -9.87 -14.48
N ILE A 250 1.63 -8.60 -14.09
CA ILE A 250 1.81 -7.45 -15.00
C ILE A 250 3.19 -7.49 -15.63
N THR A 251 4.24 -7.76 -14.85
CA THR A 251 5.62 -7.83 -15.36
C THR A 251 5.80 -8.89 -16.43
N PHE A 252 5.16 -10.05 -16.29
CA PHE A 252 5.19 -11.08 -17.32
C PHE A 252 4.55 -10.61 -18.63
N PHE A 253 3.40 -9.94 -18.58
CA PHE A 253 2.75 -9.43 -19.78
C PHE A 253 3.54 -8.29 -20.41
N MET A 254 4.19 -7.44 -19.62
CA MET A 254 5.10 -6.41 -20.16
C MET A 254 6.34 -7.03 -20.79
N TYR A 255 6.92 -8.07 -20.19
CA TYR A 255 8.02 -8.85 -20.77
C TYR A 255 7.64 -9.40 -22.17
N LYS A 256 6.44 -9.97 -22.29
CA LYS A 256 5.92 -10.46 -23.59
C LYS A 256 5.60 -9.34 -24.56
N ALA A 257 5.12 -8.20 -24.08
CA ALA A 257 4.86 -7.04 -24.91
C ALA A 257 6.12 -6.53 -25.62
N LEU A 258 7.26 -6.57 -24.93
CA LEU A 258 8.58 -6.19 -25.47
C LEU A 258 9.18 -7.22 -26.42
N GLY A 259 8.47 -8.29 -26.79
CA GLY A 259 8.97 -9.32 -27.68
C GLY A 259 10.04 -10.23 -27.06
N LEU A 260 10.28 -10.11 -25.74
CA LEU A 260 11.28 -10.93 -25.07
C LEU A 260 10.82 -12.39 -25.00
N SER A 261 11.73 -13.32 -25.29
CA SER A 261 11.49 -14.77 -25.31
C SER A 261 12.46 -15.50 -24.38
N GLY A 262 12.12 -16.73 -23.99
CA GLY A 262 12.99 -17.60 -23.19
C GLY A 262 12.72 -17.63 -21.69
N GLY A 263 11.96 -16.65 -21.12
CA GLY A 263 11.59 -16.68 -19.71
C GLY A 263 10.30 -17.46 -19.46
N SER A 264 10.32 -18.42 -18.52
CA SER A 264 9.08 -19.03 -18.00
C SER A 264 8.24 -18.00 -17.27
N ALA A 265 6.88 -18.05 -17.45
CA ALA A 265 5.96 -17.17 -16.75
C ALA A 265 6.16 -17.24 -15.21
N ILE A 266 6.36 -18.44 -14.68
CA ILE A 266 6.59 -18.66 -13.26
C ILE A 266 7.85 -17.95 -12.78
N ILE A 267 8.96 -18.07 -13.51
CA ILE A 267 10.24 -17.44 -13.14
C ILE A 267 10.09 -15.93 -13.12
N ILE A 268 9.47 -15.32 -14.14
CA ILE A 268 9.28 -13.87 -14.21
C ILE A 268 8.38 -13.35 -13.08
N ILE A 269 7.29 -14.05 -12.80
CA ILE A 269 6.36 -13.69 -11.69
C ILE A 269 7.09 -13.81 -10.33
N LEU A 270 7.86 -14.86 -10.12
CA LEU A 270 8.61 -15.06 -8.88
C LEU A 270 9.78 -14.05 -8.75
N LEU A 271 10.44 -13.68 -9.84
CA LEU A 271 11.45 -12.60 -9.84
C LEU A 271 10.80 -11.27 -9.45
N GLN A 272 9.65 -10.93 -10.02
CA GLN A 272 8.91 -9.71 -9.65
C GLN A 272 8.49 -9.75 -8.17
N ALA A 273 8.03 -10.89 -7.67
CA ALA A 273 7.72 -11.05 -6.25
C ALA A 273 8.96 -10.83 -5.38
N SER A 274 10.12 -11.40 -5.78
CA SER A 274 11.40 -11.24 -5.06
C SER A 274 11.86 -9.79 -5.02
N ILE A 275 11.77 -9.07 -6.14
CA ILE A 275 12.08 -7.65 -6.22
C ILE A 275 11.12 -6.85 -5.30
N SER A 276 9.82 -7.12 -5.39
CA SER A 276 8.83 -6.44 -4.55
C SER A 276 9.10 -6.64 -3.05
N ILE A 277 9.47 -7.87 -2.63
CA ILE A 277 9.83 -8.16 -1.23
C ILE A 277 11.09 -7.41 -0.82
N ALA A 278 12.10 -7.38 -1.69
CA ALA A 278 13.38 -6.73 -1.41
C ALA A 278 13.25 -5.21 -1.24
N VAL A 279 12.44 -4.55 -2.08
CA VAL A 279 12.37 -3.08 -2.14
C VAL A 279 11.21 -2.46 -1.38
N ASP A 280 10.21 -3.24 -0.97
CA ASP A 280 8.96 -2.76 -0.34
C ASP A 280 9.18 -1.89 0.92
N MET A 281 10.28 -2.10 1.63
CA MET A 281 10.65 -1.33 2.82
C MET A 281 11.75 -0.28 2.57
N LEU A 282 12.29 -0.23 1.35
CA LEU A 282 13.33 0.73 1.01
C LEU A 282 12.70 2.06 0.52
N PRO A 283 13.26 3.22 0.87
CA PRO A 283 12.73 4.53 0.47
C PRO A 283 13.11 4.85 -0.98
N LEU A 284 12.65 4.01 -1.92
CA LEU A 284 12.90 4.20 -3.34
C LEU A 284 11.79 5.06 -3.98
N PRO A 285 12.12 5.95 -4.93
CA PRO A 285 11.13 6.68 -5.70
C PRO A 285 10.36 5.70 -6.61
N GLY A 286 9.02 5.74 -6.55
CA GLY A 286 8.15 4.87 -7.35
C GLY A 286 8.09 3.40 -6.93
N GLY A 287 8.65 3.06 -5.77
CA GLY A 287 8.62 1.71 -5.18
C GLY A 287 7.39 1.41 -4.38
#